data_98bd94dd03822453ba655d80c7e61998
#
_entry.id   98bd94dd03822453ba655d80c7e61998
#
_cell.length_a   1.000
_cell.length_b   1.000
_cell.length_c   1.000
_cell.angle_alpha   90.00
_cell.angle_beta   90.00
_cell.angle_gamma   90.00
#
_symmetry.space_group_name_H-M   'P 1'
#
loop_
_entity.id
_entity.type
_entity.pdbx_description
1 polymer ?
#
loop_
_entity_poly.entity_id
_entity_poly.type
_entity_poly.pdbx_seq_one_letter_code
_entity_poly.pdbx_strand_id
1 'polypeptide(L)'
;MPKGTSIDTFVRRLEDRIAREVAGQDRVALAYSGGLSSMTIAMIARKRCNLACFVAGREGAPDVEAARVAKTYFDLRVEHVLLDRAGTQVIRERLSHLRSRVSPQNLDSLIPLQAVLERTRGQPLLSGFGGSRTAAGIAGILRTLKVRAPLFESARGRALPRSILREAAVSLGLPNDWARIPHRSPVAGAQLGELLVSASRRDRRDLRM
;
A
#
# COMPACT_ATOMS: atom_id res chain seq x y z
N MET A 1 21.80 7.83 15.45
CA MET A 1 21.18 6.50 15.29
C MET A 1 20.63 6.09 16.64
N PRO A 2 19.34 5.72 16.78
CA PRO A 2 18.90 5.09 18.01
C PRO A 2 19.58 3.74 18.10
N LYS A 3 20.24 3.48 19.23
CA LYS A 3 20.98 2.25 19.51
C LYS A 3 20.11 1.02 19.24
N GLY A 4 20.52 0.19 18.27
CA GLY A 4 20.35 -1.25 18.31
C GLY A 4 18.93 -1.82 18.26
N THR A 5 18.11 -1.48 17.28
CA THR A 5 17.16 -2.52 16.84
C THR A 5 17.87 -3.27 15.72
N SER A 6 18.40 -4.45 16.01
CA SER A 6 18.97 -5.30 14.97
C SER A 6 17.87 -5.59 13.94
N ILE A 7 18.25 -5.81 12.70
CA ILE A 7 17.33 -6.19 11.62
C ILE A 7 16.50 -7.38 12.04
N ASP A 8 17.12 -8.37 12.69
CA ASP A 8 16.44 -9.55 13.24
C ASP A 8 15.32 -9.21 14.23
N THR A 9 15.56 -8.21 15.09
CA THR A 9 14.54 -7.76 16.04
C THR A 9 13.36 -7.08 15.31
N PHE A 10 13.64 -6.33 14.25
CA PHE A 10 12.59 -5.73 13.42
C PHE A 10 11.82 -6.79 12.66
N VAL A 11 12.51 -7.75 12.04
CA VAL A 11 11.90 -8.86 11.29
C VAL A 11 10.98 -9.67 12.20
N ARG A 12 11.44 -10.10 13.36
CA ARG A 12 10.61 -10.84 14.33
C ARG A 12 9.37 -10.06 14.74
N ARG A 13 9.48 -8.77 15.04
CA ARG A 13 8.32 -7.94 15.36
C ARG A 13 7.32 -7.86 14.20
N LEU A 14 7.81 -7.74 12.98
CA LEU A 14 6.99 -7.69 11.79
C LEU A 14 6.28 -9.04 11.56
N GLU A 15 6.99 -10.15 11.72
CA GLU A 15 6.43 -11.49 11.62
C GLU A 15 5.36 -11.74 12.68
N ASP A 16 5.64 -11.40 13.95
CA ASP A 16 4.69 -11.53 15.06
C ASP A 16 3.48 -10.62 14.85
N ARG A 17 3.69 -9.43 14.30
CA ARG A 17 2.60 -8.53 14.02
C ARG A 17 1.69 -9.07 12.91
N ILE A 18 2.25 -9.49 11.81
CA ILE A 18 1.48 -10.09 10.71
C ILE A 18 0.77 -11.35 11.19
N ALA A 19 1.44 -12.21 11.98
CA ALA A 19 0.82 -13.41 12.52
C ALA A 19 -0.46 -13.09 13.33
N ARG A 20 -0.42 -12.07 14.19
CA ARG A 20 -1.59 -11.63 14.95
C ARG A 20 -2.69 -11.04 14.05
N GLU A 21 -2.31 -10.30 13.01
CA GLU A 21 -3.28 -9.68 12.10
C GLU A 21 -4.03 -10.70 11.23
N VAL A 22 -3.41 -11.85 10.94
CA VAL A 22 -4.01 -12.88 10.09
C VAL A 22 -4.57 -14.06 10.89
N ALA A 23 -4.38 -14.09 12.21
CA ALA A 23 -4.85 -15.17 13.06
C ALA A 23 -6.38 -15.36 12.98
N GLY A 24 -6.82 -16.60 12.78
CA GLY A 24 -8.25 -16.94 12.66
C GLY A 24 -8.93 -16.42 11.40
N GLN A 25 -8.16 -15.96 10.41
CA GLN A 25 -8.71 -15.48 9.13
C GLN A 25 -8.47 -16.53 8.03
N ASP A 26 -9.53 -17.02 7.41
CA ASP A 26 -9.44 -17.97 6.28
C ASP A 26 -8.81 -17.32 5.05
N ARG A 27 -9.13 -16.05 4.81
CA ARG A 27 -8.64 -15.27 3.66
C ARG A 27 -8.26 -13.87 4.11
N VAL A 28 -7.12 -13.40 3.62
CA VAL A 28 -6.61 -12.05 3.89
C VAL A 28 -6.27 -11.37 2.58
N ALA A 29 -6.67 -10.13 2.43
CA ALA A 29 -6.31 -9.29 1.30
C ALA A 29 -5.07 -8.45 1.61
N LEU A 30 -4.24 -8.19 0.59
CA LEU A 30 -3.12 -7.26 0.64
C LEU A 30 -3.25 -6.24 -0.49
N ALA A 31 -3.25 -4.95 -0.14
CA ALA A 31 -3.02 -3.89 -1.12
C ALA A 31 -1.56 -3.95 -1.59
N TYR A 32 -1.37 -4.40 -2.83
CA TYR A 32 -0.09 -4.84 -3.36
C TYR A 32 0.30 -4.01 -4.58
N SER A 33 1.46 -3.38 -4.53
CA SER A 33 1.98 -2.53 -5.61
C SER A 33 3.21 -3.12 -6.32
N GLY A 34 3.61 -4.34 -5.97
CA GLY A 34 4.90 -4.87 -6.43
C GLY A 34 6.12 -4.17 -5.82
N GLY A 35 5.91 -3.13 -5.01
CA GLY A 35 6.99 -2.40 -4.33
C GLY A 35 7.51 -3.11 -3.07
N LEU A 36 8.70 -2.70 -2.61
CA LEU A 36 9.42 -3.32 -1.50
C LEU A 36 8.55 -3.55 -0.24
N SER A 37 7.75 -2.56 0.17
CA SER A 37 6.92 -2.64 1.38
C SER A 37 5.84 -3.71 1.28
N SER A 38 5.07 -3.71 0.20
CA SER A 38 4.00 -4.69 -0.01
C SER A 38 4.56 -6.08 -0.26
N MET A 39 5.70 -6.18 -0.94
CA MET A 39 6.40 -7.44 -1.16
C MET A 39 6.88 -8.05 0.16
N THR A 40 7.50 -7.26 1.05
CA THR A 40 7.95 -7.73 2.37
C THR A 40 6.78 -8.32 3.18
N ILE A 41 5.62 -7.67 3.16
CA ILE A 41 4.40 -8.19 3.82
C ILE A 41 3.94 -9.48 3.14
N ALA A 42 3.91 -9.52 1.81
CA ALA A 42 3.49 -10.71 1.07
C ALA A 42 4.36 -11.93 1.39
N MET A 43 5.68 -11.77 1.48
CA MET A 43 6.61 -12.85 1.81
C MET A 43 6.36 -13.48 3.19
N ILE A 44 5.86 -12.70 4.15
CA ILE A 44 5.51 -13.20 5.48
C ILE A 44 4.09 -13.77 5.49
N ALA A 45 3.11 -13.00 5.01
CA ALA A 45 1.70 -13.32 5.12
C ALA A 45 1.32 -14.59 4.34
N ARG A 46 1.89 -14.81 3.14
CA ARG A 46 1.63 -16.01 2.31
C ARG A 46 1.96 -17.33 3.00
N LYS A 47 2.86 -17.31 3.99
CA LYS A 47 3.24 -18.50 4.77
C LYS A 47 2.26 -18.80 5.91
N ARG A 48 1.29 -17.91 6.19
CA ARG A 48 0.45 -17.93 7.38
C ARG A 48 -1.05 -17.93 7.09
N CYS A 49 -1.46 -17.54 5.90
CA CYS A 49 -2.87 -17.47 5.52
C CYS A 49 -3.04 -17.61 4.00
N ASN A 50 -4.28 -17.84 3.56
CA ASN A 50 -4.64 -17.75 2.14
C ASN A 50 -4.65 -16.27 1.73
N LEU A 51 -3.48 -15.80 1.23
CA LEU A 51 -3.26 -14.41 0.85
C LEU A 51 -3.72 -14.16 -0.57
N ALA A 52 -4.56 -13.13 -0.75
CA ALA A 52 -4.89 -12.57 -2.06
C ALA A 52 -4.33 -11.16 -2.18
N CYS A 53 -3.51 -10.92 -3.18
CA CYS A 53 -2.90 -9.62 -3.46
C CYS A 53 -3.78 -8.87 -4.47
N PHE A 54 -3.99 -7.57 -4.24
CA PHE A 54 -4.77 -6.71 -5.12
C PHE A 54 -3.95 -5.48 -5.48
N VAL A 55 -3.75 -5.23 -6.77
CA VAL A 55 -3.09 -4.03 -7.27
C VAL A 55 -4.13 -3.14 -7.94
N ALA A 56 -4.19 -1.87 -7.55
CA ALA A 56 -5.10 -0.91 -8.15
C ALA A 56 -4.33 0.11 -8.99
N GLY A 57 -4.78 0.36 -10.21
CA GLY A 57 -4.18 1.29 -11.14
C GLY A 57 -4.82 1.25 -12.51
N ARG A 58 -4.36 2.14 -13.39
CA ARG A 58 -4.71 2.10 -14.82
C ARG A 58 -4.09 0.86 -15.46
N GLU A 59 -4.65 0.43 -16.59
CA GLU A 59 -4.00 -0.60 -17.41
C GLU A 59 -2.61 -0.12 -17.83
N GLY A 60 -1.60 -1.00 -17.74
CA GLY A 60 -0.21 -0.67 -18.02
C GLY A 60 0.49 0.21 -16.98
N ALA A 61 -0.17 0.54 -15.86
CA ALA A 61 0.45 1.33 -14.81
C ALA A 61 1.66 0.61 -14.19
N PRO A 62 2.72 1.34 -13.79
CA PRO A 62 3.96 0.73 -13.30
C PRO A 62 3.79 -0.25 -12.14
N ASP A 63 2.85 0.00 -11.22
CA ASP A 63 2.57 -0.91 -10.11
C ASP A 63 1.81 -2.15 -10.59
N VAL A 64 0.93 -2.03 -11.60
CA VAL A 64 0.21 -3.15 -12.21
C VAL A 64 1.19 -4.07 -12.92
N GLU A 65 2.12 -3.52 -13.70
CA GLU A 65 3.15 -4.31 -14.38
C GLU A 65 4.11 -4.98 -13.39
N ALA A 66 4.56 -4.25 -12.37
CA ALA A 66 5.40 -4.82 -11.31
C ALA A 66 4.68 -5.97 -10.58
N ALA A 67 3.40 -5.82 -10.30
CA ALA A 67 2.60 -6.86 -9.66
C ALA A 67 2.39 -8.08 -10.58
N ARG A 68 2.25 -7.88 -11.90
CA ARG A 68 2.13 -8.94 -12.89
C ARG A 68 3.40 -9.79 -12.96
N VAL A 69 4.56 -9.14 -13.00
CA VAL A 69 5.86 -9.86 -12.97
C VAL A 69 6.04 -10.62 -11.66
N ALA A 70 5.73 -9.97 -10.53
CA ALA A 70 5.83 -10.60 -9.21
C ALA A 70 4.87 -11.79 -9.03
N LYS A 71 3.67 -11.74 -9.63
CA LYS A 71 2.72 -12.85 -9.65
C LYS A 71 3.36 -14.14 -10.16
N THR A 72 4.04 -14.04 -11.31
CA THR A 72 4.68 -15.19 -11.94
C THR A 72 5.93 -15.63 -11.18
N TYR A 73 6.77 -14.68 -10.76
CA TYR A 73 8.05 -15.00 -10.13
C TYR A 73 7.90 -15.60 -8.71
N PHE A 74 6.93 -15.11 -7.93
CA PHE A 74 6.73 -15.53 -6.54
C PHE A 74 5.49 -16.41 -6.34
N ASP A 75 4.80 -16.81 -7.41
CA ASP A 75 3.56 -17.57 -7.35
C ASP A 75 2.54 -16.91 -6.40
N LEU A 76 2.30 -15.62 -6.59
CA LEU A 76 1.32 -14.86 -5.82
C LEU A 76 -0.02 -14.82 -6.55
N ARG A 77 -1.11 -14.99 -5.82
CA ARG A 77 -2.44 -14.72 -6.36
C ARG A 77 -2.65 -13.21 -6.42
N VAL A 78 -2.52 -12.63 -7.62
CA VAL A 78 -2.69 -11.18 -7.83
C VAL A 78 -3.91 -10.91 -8.71
N GLU A 79 -4.76 -9.99 -8.24
CA GLU A 79 -5.92 -9.46 -8.97
C GLU A 79 -5.72 -7.97 -9.25
N HIS A 80 -6.01 -7.53 -10.48
CA HIS A 80 -5.96 -6.12 -10.86
C HIS A 80 -7.33 -5.47 -10.62
N VAL A 81 -7.33 -4.35 -9.93
CA VAL A 81 -8.46 -3.44 -9.73
C VAL A 81 -8.26 -2.25 -10.65
N LEU A 82 -8.98 -2.25 -11.78
CA LEU A 82 -8.86 -1.19 -12.78
C LEU A 82 -9.35 0.14 -12.22
N LEU A 83 -8.56 1.19 -12.38
CA LEU A 83 -8.90 2.57 -12.06
C LEU A 83 -9.06 3.37 -13.35
N ASP A 84 -10.28 3.72 -13.67
CA ASP A 84 -10.64 4.68 -14.71
C ASP A 84 -10.88 6.09 -14.11
N ARG A 85 -11.24 7.04 -14.97
CA ARG A 85 -11.50 8.41 -14.56
C ARG A 85 -12.69 8.52 -13.61
N ALA A 86 -13.80 7.88 -13.94
CA ALA A 86 -15.03 7.97 -13.16
C ALA A 86 -14.86 7.37 -11.78
N GLY A 87 -14.32 6.15 -11.69
CA GLY A 87 -14.03 5.47 -10.43
C GLY A 87 -13.02 6.25 -9.57
N THR A 88 -11.96 6.80 -10.19
CA THR A 88 -10.98 7.62 -9.48
C THR A 88 -11.62 8.86 -8.84
N GLN A 89 -12.52 9.55 -9.57
CA GLN A 89 -13.20 10.75 -9.06
C GLN A 89 -14.15 10.40 -7.90
N VAL A 90 -14.94 9.34 -8.03
CA VAL A 90 -15.84 8.87 -6.96
C VAL A 90 -15.08 8.52 -5.69
N ILE A 91 -13.96 7.81 -5.83
CA ILE A 91 -13.11 7.47 -4.68
C ILE A 91 -12.50 8.73 -4.05
N ARG A 92 -12.01 9.65 -4.87
CA ARG A 92 -11.43 10.92 -4.39
C ARG A 92 -12.45 11.73 -3.59
N GLU A 93 -13.67 11.83 -4.07
CA GLU A 93 -14.76 12.52 -3.38
C GLU A 93 -15.05 11.86 -2.02
N ARG A 94 -15.19 10.53 -1.96
CA ARG A 94 -15.37 9.80 -0.69
C ARG A 94 -14.24 10.07 0.30
N LEU A 95 -13.00 10.07 -0.17
CA LEU A 95 -11.85 10.36 0.69
C LEU A 95 -11.85 11.80 1.19
N SER A 96 -12.35 12.76 0.40
CA SER A 96 -12.44 14.17 0.82
C SER A 96 -13.44 14.40 1.95
N HIS A 97 -14.46 13.55 2.08
CA HIS A 97 -15.40 13.58 3.20
C HIS A 97 -14.85 13.01 4.50
N LEU A 98 -13.69 12.32 4.46
CA LEU A 98 -13.04 11.91 5.69
C LEU A 98 -12.54 13.16 6.42
N ARG A 99 -13.09 13.43 7.62
CA ARG A 99 -12.63 14.52 8.48
C ARG A 99 -11.18 14.25 8.92
N SER A 100 -10.23 14.76 8.16
CA SER A 100 -8.81 14.54 8.42
C SER A 100 -8.02 15.83 8.22
N ARG A 101 -6.90 15.96 8.96
CA ARG A 101 -5.90 17.03 8.77
C ARG A 101 -4.86 16.67 7.71
N VAL A 102 -5.21 15.76 6.80
CA VAL A 102 -4.31 15.26 5.76
C VAL A 102 -4.47 16.14 4.52
N SER A 103 -3.35 16.50 3.90
CA SER A 103 -3.37 17.32 2.67
C SER A 103 -4.06 16.58 1.51
N PRO A 104 -4.63 17.30 0.53
CA PRO A 104 -5.26 16.68 -0.65
C PRO A 104 -4.34 15.70 -1.37
N GLN A 105 -3.05 16.01 -1.51
CA GLN A 105 -2.06 15.13 -2.16
C GLN A 105 -1.87 13.81 -1.39
N ASN A 106 -1.93 13.87 -0.08
CA ASN A 106 -1.85 12.67 0.76
C ASN A 106 -3.15 11.85 0.69
N LEU A 107 -4.32 12.50 0.56
CA LEU A 107 -5.59 11.81 0.30
C LEU A 107 -5.58 11.12 -1.06
N ASP A 108 -5.11 11.79 -2.10
CA ASP A 108 -4.95 11.21 -3.43
C ASP A 108 -4.07 9.94 -3.41
N SER A 109 -3.07 9.89 -2.52
CA SER A 109 -2.23 8.69 -2.35
C SER A 109 -2.99 7.47 -1.78
N LEU A 110 -4.17 7.68 -1.21
CA LEU A 110 -5.03 6.61 -0.69
C LEU A 110 -6.01 6.05 -1.73
N ILE A 111 -6.13 6.68 -2.90
CA ILE A 111 -7.08 6.23 -3.94
C ILE A 111 -6.88 4.76 -4.33
N PRO A 112 -5.65 4.28 -4.64
CA PRO A 112 -5.46 2.87 -4.96
C PRO A 112 -5.82 1.94 -3.80
N LEU A 113 -5.51 2.33 -2.57
CA LEU A 113 -5.86 1.57 -1.38
C LEU A 113 -7.37 1.49 -1.16
N GLN A 114 -8.08 2.60 -1.34
CA GLN A 114 -9.53 2.66 -1.20
C GLN A 114 -10.23 1.80 -2.26
N ALA A 115 -9.74 1.79 -3.50
CA ALA A 115 -10.24 0.90 -4.55
C ALA A 115 -10.11 -0.58 -4.17
N VAL A 116 -8.95 -0.95 -3.63
CA VAL A 116 -8.73 -2.32 -3.12
C VAL A 116 -9.67 -2.62 -1.96
N LEU A 117 -9.84 -1.70 -1.02
CA LEU A 117 -10.73 -1.87 0.14
C LEU A 117 -12.20 -2.11 -0.31
N GLU A 118 -12.67 -1.39 -1.31
CA GLU A 118 -14.00 -1.56 -1.88
C GLU A 118 -14.16 -2.92 -2.60
N ARG A 119 -13.12 -3.38 -3.28
CA ARG A 119 -13.09 -4.67 -3.96
C ARG A 119 -13.08 -5.85 -2.98
N THR A 120 -12.44 -5.68 -1.83
CA THR A 120 -12.21 -6.74 -0.83
C THR A 120 -13.16 -6.65 0.36
N ARG A 121 -14.36 -6.11 0.18
CA ARG A 121 -15.35 -5.91 1.26
C ARG A 121 -15.51 -7.17 2.13
N GLY A 122 -15.41 -6.96 3.44
CA GLY A 122 -15.55 -8.03 4.43
C GLY A 122 -14.30 -8.88 4.68
N GLN A 123 -13.20 -8.65 3.93
CA GLN A 123 -11.93 -9.31 4.19
C GLN A 123 -10.98 -8.39 4.97
N PRO A 124 -10.18 -8.93 5.90
CA PRO A 124 -9.09 -8.17 6.51
C PRO A 124 -8.11 -7.69 5.42
N LEU A 125 -7.82 -6.38 5.40
CA LEU A 125 -6.93 -5.78 4.42
C LEU A 125 -5.62 -5.35 5.06
N LEU A 126 -4.51 -5.92 4.59
CA LEU A 126 -3.16 -5.49 4.88
C LEU A 126 -2.69 -4.43 3.89
N SER A 127 -1.81 -3.53 4.34
CA SER A 127 -1.23 -2.48 3.50
C SER A 127 0.26 -2.31 3.76
N GLY A 128 1.02 -2.01 2.71
CA GLY A 128 2.44 -1.65 2.76
C GLY A 128 2.72 -0.24 3.29
N PHE A 129 1.72 0.51 3.72
CA PHE A 129 1.96 1.81 4.35
C PHE A 129 2.81 1.66 5.61
N GLY A 130 3.78 2.57 5.78
CA GLY A 130 4.64 2.56 6.98
C GLY A 130 6.11 2.75 6.72
N GLY A 131 6.55 2.65 5.46
CA GLY A 131 7.94 2.85 5.05
C GLY A 131 8.27 4.31 4.66
N SER A 132 7.34 5.26 4.73
CA SER A 132 7.55 6.64 4.32
C SER A 132 7.10 7.65 5.36
N ARG A 133 7.62 8.90 5.30
CA ARG A 133 7.20 10.02 6.16
C ARG A 133 5.70 10.32 6.07
N THR A 134 5.07 10.02 4.95
CA THR A 134 3.64 10.22 4.68
C THR A 134 2.75 9.32 5.56
N ALA A 135 3.26 8.18 6.02
CA ALA A 135 2.47 7.21 6.78
C ALA A 135 1.95 7.78 8.12
N ALA A 136 2.71 8.66 8.78
CA ALA A 136 2.30 9.22 10.07
C ALA A 136 1.01 10.06 9.95
N GLY A 137 0.88 10.89 8.91
CA GLY A 137 -0.33 11.69 8.65
C GLY A 137 -1.55 10.86 8.25
N ILE A 138 -1.33 9.69 7.67
CA ILE A 138 -2.35 8.80 7.13
C ILE A 138 -2.84 7.77 8.18
N ALA A 139 -2.06 7.52 9.24
CA ALA A 139 -2.37 6.46 10.21
C ALA A 139 -3.77 6.56 10.84
N GLY A 140 -4.27 7.78 11.06
CA GLY A 140 -5.64 8.00 11.54
C GLY A 140 -6.68 7.50 10.54
N ILE A 141 -6.47 7.80 9.25
CA ILE A 141 -7.37 7.37 8.17
C ILE A 141 -7.35 5.85 8.02
N LEU A 142 -6.15 5.22 8.03
CA LEU A 142 -6.05 3.76 7.93
C LEU A 142 -6.83 3.06 9.04
N ARG A 143 -6.80 3.59 10.27
CA ARG A 143 -7.60 3.07 11.39
C ARG A 143 -9.10 3.24 11.15
N THR A 144 -9.53 4.40 10.67
CA THR A 144 -10.94 4.65 10.31
C THR A 144 -11.41 3.69 9.22
N LEU A 145 -10.58 3.43 8.23
CA LEU A 145 -10.84 2.49 7.14
C LEU A 145 -10.66 1.01 7.55
N LYS A 146 -10.25 0.74 8.80
CA LYS A 146 -9.93 -0.60 9.31
C LYS A 146 -8.86 -1.34 8.49
N VAL A 147 -7.95 -0.59 7.86
CA VAL A 147 -6.81 -1.12 7.13
C VAL A 147 -5.64 -1.33 8.09
N ARG A 148 -5.06 -2.50 8.04
CA ARG A 148 -3.94 -2.92 8.88
C ARG A 148 -2.62 -2.55 8.22
N ALA A 149 -1.73 -1.86 8.93
CA ALA A 149 -0.45 -1.37 8.43
C ALA A 149 0.73 -1.93 9.26
N PRO A 150 1.05 -3.22 9.12
CA PRO A 150 1.99 -3.90 10.01
C PRO A 150 3.40 -3.31 10.00
N LEU A 151 3.87 -2.74 8.88
CA LEU A 151 5.16 -2.05 8.83
C LEU A 151 5.19 -0.81 9.72
N PHE A 152 4.14 0.03 9.66
CA PHE A 152 4.03 1.23 10.48
C PHE A 152 4.01 0.91 11.96
N GLU A 153 3.26 -0.12 12.33
CA GLU A 153 3.11 -0.52 13.72
C GLU A 153 4.38 -1.21 14.26
N SER A 154 5.04 -2.04 13.46
CA SER A 154 6.32 -2.66 13.82
C SER A 154 7.45 -1.64 13.97
N ALA A 155 7.38 -0.53 13.23
CA ALA A 155 8.27 0.62 13.36
C ALA A 155 7.86 1.58 14.50
N ARG A 156 6.85 1.22 15.32
CA ARG A 156 6.31 2.03 16.42
C ARG A 156 5.87 3.43 15.99
N GLY A 157 5.21 3.52 14.84
CA GLY A 157 4.73 4.78 14.28
C GLY A 157 5.82 5.71 13.74
N ARG A 158 7.05 5.25 13.65
CA ARG A 158 8.18 6.01 13.10
C ARG A 158 8.38 5.71 11.61
N ALA A 159 8.99 6.65 10.90
CA ALA A 159 9.43 6.38 9.54
C ALA A 159 10.49 5.26 9.54
N LEU A 160 10.28 4.22 8.76
CA LEU A 160 11.22 3.13 8.59
C LEU A 160 12.24 3.52 7.50
N PRO A 161 13.54 3.56 7.80
CA PRO A 161 14.56 3.77 6.79
C PRO A 161 14.47 2.68 5.72
N ARG A 162 14.54 3.09 4.44
CA ARG A 162 14.43 2.15 3.32
C ARG A 162 15.55 1.09 3.32
N SER A 163 16.74 1.43 3.83
CA SER A 163 17.84 0.48 4.02
C SER A 163 17.44 -0.67 4.94
N ILE A 164 16.86 -0.36 6.10
CA ILE A 164 16.39 -1.38 7.07
C ILE A 164 15.31 -2.26 6.44
N LEU A 165 14.35 -1.67 5.73
CA LEU A 165 13.31 -2.46 5.06
C LEU A 165 13.89 -3.36 3.97
N ARG A 166 14.91 -2.88 3.23
CA ARG A 166 15.60 -3.65 2.20
C ARG A 166 16.33 -4.86 2.81
N GLU A 167 17.10 -4.63 3.84
CA GLU A 167 17.85 -5.68 4.53
C GLU A 167 16.91 -6.71 5.16
N ALA A 168 15.82 -6.25 5.79
CA ALA A 168 14.77 -7.13 6.29
C ALA A 168 14.10 -7.97 5.19
N ALA A 169 13.81 -7.37 4.03
CA ALA A 169 13.22 -8.09 2.91
C ALA A 169 14.17 -9.18 2.36
N VAL A 170 15.46 -8.87 2.26
CA VAL A 170 16.48 -9.82 1.83
C VAL A 170 16.61 -10.97 2.84
N SER A 171 16.62 -10.68 4.15
CA SER A 171 16.67 -11.71 5.19
C SER A 171 15.44 -12.64 5.20
N LEU A 172 14.30 -12.15 4.69
CA LEU A 172 13.08 -12.92 4.48
C LEU A 172 13.07 -13.74 3.18
N GLY A 173 14.15 -13.67 2.39
CA GLY A 173 14.32 -14.41 1.14
C GLY A 173 13.93 -13.66 -0.13
N LEU A 174 13.74 -12.33 -0.06
CA LEU A 174 13.54 -11.53 -1.28
C LEU A 174 14.87 -11.36 -2.02
N PRO A 175 14.95 -11.67 -3.33
CA PRO A 175 16.17 -11.44 -4.10
C PRO A 175 16.61 -9.97 -4.08
N ASN A 176 17.92 -9.73 -4.12
CA ASN A 176 18.48 -8.38 -4.03
C ASN A 176 17.96 -7.41 -5.09
N ASP A 177 17.72 -7.87 -6.31
CA ASP A 177 17.21 -7.03 -7.40
C ASP A 177 15.79 -6.54 -7.09
N TRP A 178 14.94 -7.40 -6.52
CA TRP A 178 13.62 -7.02 -6.04
C TRP A 178 13.67 -6.05 -4.86
N ALA A 179 14.63 -6.24 -3.95
CA ALA A 179 14.82 -5.35 -2.81
C ALA A 179 15.30 -3.95 -3.22
N ARG A 180 15.86 -3.80 -4.43
CA ARG A 180 16.38 -2.53 -4.98
C ARG A 180 15.40 -1.79 -5.89
N ILE A 181 14.22 -2.34 -6.16
CA ILE A 181 13.20 -1.68 -6.99
C ILE A 181 13.00 -0.22 -6.53
N PRO A 182 13.00 0.76 -7.45
CA PRO A 182 12.79 2.17 -7.12
C PRO A 182 11.45 2.39 -6.41
N HIS A 183 11.44 3.32 -5.46
CA HIS A 183 10.20 3.71 -4.80
C HIS A 183 9.35 4.59 -5.74
N ARG A 184 8.08 4.28 -5.85
CA ARG A 184 7.07 5.13 -6.49
C ARG A 184 6.05 5.57 -5.46
N SER A 185 5.53 6.79 -5.61
CA SER A 185 4.36 7.19 -4.84
C SER A 185 3.13 6.40 -5.34
N PRO A 186 2.10 6.17 -4.51
CA PRO A 186 0.90 5.47 -4.96
C PRO A 186 0.24 6.11 -6.18
N VAL A 187 0.23 7.43 -6.27
CA VAL A 187 -0.31 8.19 -7.43
C VAL A 187 0.48 7.91 -8.70
N ALA A 188 1.81 7.93 -8.62
CA ALA A 188 2.69 7.65 -9.77
C ALA A 188 2.67 6.17 -10.15
N GLY A 189 2.69 5.28 -9.17
CA GLY A 189 2.64 3.83 -9.38
C GLY A 189 1.34 3.36 -10.04
N ALA A 190 0.21 3.91 -9.63
CA ALA A 190 -1.11 3.65 -10.20
C ALA A 190 -1.43 4.51 -11.45
N GLN A 191 -0.53 5.43 -11.84
CA GLN A 191 -0.65 6.30 -13.00
C GLN A 191 -1.88 7.24 -12.97
N LEU A 192 -2.17 7.80 -11.80
CA LEU A 192 -3.36 8.63 -11.58
C LEU A 192 -3.16 10.11 -11.91
N GLY A 193 -1.93 10.57 -12.16
CA GLY A 193 -1.62 12.00 -12.33
C GLY A 193 -2.51 12.70 -13.35
N GLU A 194 -2.71 12.13 -14.53
CA GLU A 194 -3.56 12.67 -15.59
C GLU A 194 -5.05 12.69 -15.21
N LEU A 195 -5.51 11.72 -14.43
CA LEU A 195 -6.90 11.63 -13.99
C LEU A 195 -7.24 12.72 -12.97
N LEU A 196 -6.25 13.10 -12.15
CA LEU A 196 -6.40 14.09 -11.08
C LEU A 196 -6.30 15.54 -11.57
N VAL A 197 -5.44 15.82 -12.57
CA VAL A 197 -5.22 17.17 -13.11
C VAL A 197 -6.45 17.69 -13.88
N SER A 198 -7.18 16.83 -14.56
CA SER A 198 -8.33 17.25 -15.37
C SER A 198 -9.52 17.76 -14.55
N ALA A 199 -9.68 17.34 -13.32
CA ALA A 199 -10.75 17.82 -12.43
C ALA A 199 -10.50 19.26 -11.97
N SER A 200 -9.26 19.63 -11.65
CA SER A 200 -8.92 20.97 -11.16
C SER A 200 -9.04 22.07 -12.25
N ARG A 201 -9.00 21.71 -13.53
CA ARG A 201 -9.15 22.68 -14.64
C ARG A 201 -10.62 22.99 -15.00
N ARG A 202 -11.55 22.05 -14.77
CA ARG A 202 -12.99 22.29 -14.98
C ARG A 202 -13.58 23.16 -13.89
N ASP A 203 -13.28 22.93 -12.63
CA ASP A 203 -13.79 23.73 -11.50
C ASP A 203 -13.40 25.22 -11.60
N ARG A 204 -12.24 25.53 -12.23
CA ARG A 204 -11.81 26.94 -12.44
C ARG A 204 -12.47 27.61 -13.62
N ARG A 205 -13.10 26.88 -14.54
CA ARG A 205 -13.84 27.49 -15.66
C ARG A 205 -15.30 27.83 -15.29
N ASP A 206 -15.91 26.97 -14.48
CA ASP A 206 -17.31 27.16 -14.06
C ASP A 206 -17.47 28.23 -12.96
N LEU A 207 -16.38 28.62 -12.28
CA LEU A 207 -16.35 29.77 -11.35
C LEU A 207 -16.08 31.13 -12.01
N ARG A 208 -15.95 31.18 -13.34
CA ARG A 208 -15.71 32.43 -14.11
C ARG A 208 -16.85 32.78 -15.08
N MET A 209 -17.97 32.13 -14.97
CA MET A 209 -19.26 32.53 -15.57
C MET A 209 -20.19 33.04 -14.47
#